data_f672b1840cfd9d53678fc017f53ce594
#
_entry.id   f672b1840cfd9d53678fc017f53ce594
#
_cell.length_a   1.000
_cell.length_b   1.000
_cell.length_c   1.000
_cell.angle_alpha   90.00
_cell.angle_beta   90.00
_cell.angle_gamma   90.00
#
_symmetry.space_group_name_H-M   'P 1'
#
loop_
_entity.id
_entity.type
_entity.pdbx_description
1 polymer ?
#
loop_
_entity_poly.entity_id
_entity_poly.type
_entity_poly.pdbx_seq_one_letter_code
_entity_poly.pdbx_strand_id
1 'polypeptide(L)'
;MPKAAKSAGHAHDHGAPRPLIPALDFANRQIPAHGTMAVDFEQRVDFHRLREYRLARAMQALEATECGAFLLFDFYNIRYTTQTWIGGAQGDKMSRYALLTRDGSPHIWDFGSAAKHHKLFAPWLNPDHSHAGMLGLRGAIHPEVGLIKEAVTTIKGLLHDAGLENAPIGVDLVEPAFLFEMQAQGIEVVDIQQDMLGA
;
A
#
# COMPACT_ATOMS: atom_id res chain seq x y z
N MET A 1 32.35 39.22 49.93
CA MET A 1 31.10 38.74 49.30
C MET A 1 31.24 38.79 47.77
N PRO A 2 31.32 37.68 47.05
CA PRO A 2 31.45 37.72 45.61
C PRO A 2 30.05 37.83 44.96
N LYS A 3 29.95 38.68 43.96
CA LYS A 3 28.76 38.92 43.16
C LYS A 3 28.43 37.67 42.29
N ALA A 4 27.20 37.21 42.36
CA ALA A 4 26.67 36.16 41.52
C ALA A 4 26.65 36.63 40.03
N ALA A 5 27.24 35.80 39.16
CA ALA A 5 27.14 35.96 37.72
C ALA A 5 25.74 35.61 37.25
N LYS A 6 25.09 36.53 36.54
CA LYS A 6 23.84 36.26 35.82
C LYS A 6 24.13 35.33 34.66
N SER A 7 23.51 34.14 34.62
CA SER A 7 23.50 33.27 33.45
C SER A 7 22.74 33.97 32.34
N ALA A 8 23.42 34.19 31.22
CA ALA A 8 22.78 34.63 29.98
C ALA A 8 21.94 33.45 29.45
N GLY A 9 20.61 33.63 29.49
CA GLY A 9 19.70 32.71 28.85
C GLY A 9 19.95 32.69 27.34
N HIS A 10 20.27 31.53 26.79
CA HIS A 10 20.28 31.33 25.36
C HIS A 10 18.84 31.47 24.87
N ALA A 11 18.56 32.62 24.25
CA ALA A 11 17.35 32.74 23.41
C ALA A 11 17.49 31.73 22.29
N HIS A 12 16.67 30.71 22.29
CA HIS A 12 16.49 29.88 21.10
C HIS A 12 15.91 30.77 20.03
N ASP A 13 16.75 31.14 19.09
CA ASP A 13 16.33 31.73 17.84
C ASP A 13 15.43 30.72 17.12
N HIS A 14 14.13 30.91 17.26
CA HIS A 14 13.14 30.24 16.41
C HIS A 14 13.26 30.87 15.03
N GLY A 15 14.35 30.56 14.34
CA GLY A 15 14.59 30.95 12.97
C GLY A 15 13.34 30.73 12.13
N ALA A 16 13.11 31.62 11.18
CA ALA A 16 12.03 31.56 10.20
C ALA A 16 11.75 30.10 9.80
N PRO A 17 10.48 29.69 9.70
CA PRO A 17 10.16 28.32 9.35
C PRO A 17 10.99 27.94 8.11
N ARG A 18 11.82 26.92 8.25
CA ARG A 18 12.54 26.37 7.10
C ARG A 18 11.51 26.16 6.01
N PRO A 19 11.76 26.69 4.79
CA PRO A 19 10.86 26.39 3.69
C PRO A 19 10.65 24.88 3.72
N LEU A 20 9.41 24.45 3.84
CA LEU A 20 9.02 23.05 3.62
C LEU A 20 9.75 22.68 2.35
N ILE A 21 10.68 21.74 2.44
CA ILE A 21 11.32 21.16 1.27
C ILE A 21 10.18 20.92 0.31
N PRO A 22 10.15 21.57 -0.88
CA PRO A 22 9.04 21.44 -1.81
C PRO A 22 8.76 19.96 -1.91
N ALA A 23 7.51 19.56 -1.70
CA ALA A 23 7.09 18.18 -1.46
C ALA A 23 7.97 17.29 -2.30
N LEU A 24 8.84 16.53 -1.64
CA LEU A 24 9.88 15.79 -2.33
C LEU A 24 9.16 15.00 -3.40
N ASP A 25 9.27 15.43 -4.63
CA ASP A 25 8.77 14.67 -5.76
C ASP A 25 9.59 13.39 -5.82
N PHE A 26 9.17 12.41 -5.02
CA PHE A 26 9.81 11.10 -4.97
C PHE A 26 9.74 10.39 -6.32
N ALA A 27 8.87 10.85 -7.22
CA ALA A 27 8.80 10.38 -8.58
C ALA A 27 9.89 10.99 -9.46
N ASN A 28 10.37 12.18 -9.10
CA ASN A 28 11.30 12.98 -9.91
C ASN A 28 12.47 13.45 -9.04
N ARG A 29 13.10 12.57 -8.32
CA ARG A 29 14.29 12.89 -7.52
C ARG A 29 15.40 13.44 -8.40
N GLN A 30 15.49 14.76 -8.44
CA GLN A 30 16.68 15.46 -8.94
C GLN A 30 17.68 15.80 -7.81
N ILE A 31 17.58 15.13 -6.68
CA ILE A 31 18.56 15.32 -5.61
C ILE A 31 19.84 14.59 -6.03
N PRO A 32 20.94 15.28 -6.25
CA PRO A 32 22.20 14.64 -6.55
C PRO A 32 22.54 13.68 -5.42
N ALA A 33 22.68 12.42 -5.74
CA ALA A 33 23.09 11.43 -4.79
C ALA A 33 24.59 11.57 -4.52
N HIS A 34 24.93 11.74 -3.26
CA HIS A 34 26.31 11.73 -2.83
C HIS A 34 26.74 10.29 -2.49
N GLY A 35 27.29 9.59 -3.46
CA GLY A 35 28.25 8.53 -3.20
C GLY A 35 27.80 7.31 -2.38
N THR A 36 26.52 6.92 -2.37
CA THR A 36 26.11 5.61 -1.87
C THR A 36 25.69 4.74 -3.05
N MET A 37 26.19 3.51 -3.12
CA MET A 37 25.96 2.60 -4.25
C MET A 37 24.49 2.44 -4.64
N ALA A 38 23.56 2.52 -3.69
CA ALA A 38 22.13 2.40 -3.95
C ALA A 38 21.54 3.62 -4.67
N VAL A 39 22.13 4.79 -4.49
CA VAL A 39 21.59 6.08 -4.94
C VAL A 39 22.02 6.41 -6.36
N ASP A 40 23.24 6.09 -6.76
CA ASP A 40 23.69 6.23 -8.13
C ASP A 40 22.86 5.38 -9.11
N PHE A 41 22.33 4.30 -8.60
CA PHE A 41 21.46 3.39 -9.34
C PHE A 41 20.05 3.97 -9.49
N GLU A 42 19.50 4.52 -8.43
CA GLU A 42 18.16 5.08 -8.39
C GLU A 42 17.99 6.32 -9.27
N GLN A 43 19.03 7.13 -9.44
CA GLN A 43 18.99 8.30 -10.30
C GLN A 43 18.78 7.97 -11.79
N ARG A 44 19.05 6.74 -12.20
CA ARG A 44 18.90 6.30 -13.59
C ARG A 44 17.54 5.66 -13.86
N VAL A 45 16.71 5.49 -12.83
CA VAL A 45 15.43 4.84 -12.96
C VAL A 45 14.34 5.90 -13.13
N ASP A 46 13.66 5.85 -14.26
CA ASP A 46 12.40 6.56 -14.45
C ASP A 46 11.31 5.82 -13.69
N PHE A 47 11.03 6.28 -12.48
CA PHE A 47 10.02 5.67 -11.62
C PHE A 47 8.59 5.84 -12.13
N HIS A 48 8.30 6.88 -12.94
CA HIS A 48 6.99 7.04 -13.55
C HIS A 48 6.76 5.92 -14.56
N ARG A 49 7.66 5.77 -15.51
CA ARG A 49 7.62 4.71 -16.50
C ARG A 49 7.61 3.31 -15.88
N LEU A 50 8.39 3.12 -14.79
CA LEU A 50 8.44 1.84 -14.09
C LEU A 50 7.09 1.49 -13.45
N ARG A 51 6.38 2.47 -12.87
CA ARG A 51 5.04 2.27 -12.31
C ARG A 51 4.04 1.89 -13.37
N GLU A 52 4.00 2.66 -14.45
CA GLU A 52 3.10 2.38 -15.58
C GLU A 52 3.35 1.00 -16.17
N TYR A 53 4.61 0.65 -16.39
CA TYR A 53 4.98 -0.66 -16.92
C TYR A 53 4.50 -1.80 -16.01
N ARG A 54 4.75 -1.71 -14.71
CA ARG A 54 4.38 -2.77 -13.76
C ARG A 54 2.86 -2.90 -13.62
N LEU A 55 2.16 -1.78 -13.52
CA LEU A 55 0.69 -1.81 -13.44
C LEU A 55 0.10 -2.38 -14.74
N ALA A 56 0.61 -1.98 -15.90
CA ALA A 56 0.16 -2.53 -17.17
C ALA A 56 0.38 -4.05 -17.27
N ARG A 57 1.51 -4.55 -16.77
CA ARG A 57 1.79 -6.00 -16.72
C ARG A 57 0.83 -6.74 -15.77
N ALA A 58 0.57 -6.20 -14.58
CA ALA A 58 -0.41 -6.76 -13.66
C ALA A 58 -1.83 -6.76 -14.26
N MET A 59 -2.20 -5.70 -14.97
CA MET A 59 -3.46 -5.63 -15.70
C MET A 59 -3.55 -6.67 -16.82
N GLN A 60 -2.50 -6.86 -17.60
CA GLN A 60 -2.45 -7.91 -18.61
C GLN A 60 -2.62 -9.31 -18.00
N ALA A 61 -2.00 -9.56 -16.83
CA ALA A 61 -2.18 -10.81 -16.11
C ALA A 61 -3.64 -10.98 -15.67
N LEU A 62 -4.27 -9.95 -15.11
CA LEU A 62 -5.70 -9.99 -14.75
C LEU A 62 -6.60 -10.22 -15.97
N GLU A 63 -6.37 -9.54 -17.07
CA GLU A 63 -7.13 -9.66 -18.31
C GLU A 63 -7.02 -11.05 -18.95
N ALA A 64 -5.90 -11.74 -18.73
CA ALA A 64 -5.68 -13.10 -19.21
C ALA A 64 -6.45 -14.17 -18.41
N THR A 65 -7.08 -13.81 -17.30
CA THR A 65 -7.89 -14.69 -16.45
C THR A 65 -9.37 -14.38 -16.58
N GLU A 66 -10.21 -15.26 -16.02
CA GLU A 66 -11.65 -15.00 -15.85
C GLU A 66 -11.97 -14.19 -14.59
N CYS A 67 -10.96 -13.81 -13.80
CA CYS A 67 -11.14 -13.06 -12.56
C CYS A 67 -11.63 -11.63 -12.83
N GLY A 68 -12.55 -11.15 -12.03
CA GLY A 68 -12.97 -9.73 -12.04
C GLY A 68 -11.95 -8.81 -11.40
N ALA A 69 -11.21 -9.31 -10.42
CA ALA A 69 -10.20 -8.57 -9.70
C ALA A 69 -9.11 -9.50 -9.15
N PHE A 70 -7.95 -8.93 -8.83
CA PHE A 70 -6.90 -9.57 -8.05
C PHE A 70 -6.85 -8.97 -6.64
N LEU A 71 -6.94 -9.80 -5.62
CA LEU A 71 -6.74 -9.44 -4.23
C LEU A 71 -5.38 -9.97 -3.76
N LEU A 72 -4.45 -9.07 -3.57
CA LEU A 72 -3.03 -9.34 -3.39
C LEU A 72 -2.65 -9.18 -1.92
N PHE A 73 -2.05 -10.21 -1.35
CA PHE A 73 -1.50 -10.23 0.01
C PHE A 73 0.01 -10.41 0.02
N ASP A 74 0.60 -10.87 -1.08
CA ASP A 74 2.05 -10.93 -1.19
C ASP A 74 2.64 -9.53 -1.24
N PHE A 75 3.64 -9.29 -0.39
CA PHE A 75 4.28 -8.00 -0.28
C PHE A 75 4.88 -7.49 -1.59
N TYR A 76 5.47 -8.38 -2.38
CA TYR A 76 6.09 -8.01 -3.65
C TYR A 76 5.04 -7.72 -4.71
N ASN A 77 3.95 -8.48 -4.75
CA ASN A 77 2.84 -8.25 -5.66
C ASN A 77 2.10 -6.94 -5.33
N ILE A 78 1.88 -6.64 -4.05
CA ILE A 78 1.36 -5.35 -3.61
C ILE A 78 2.28 -4.21 -4.06
N ARG A 79 3.59 -4.33 -3.80
CA ARG A 79 4.57 -3.34 -4.23
C ARG A 79 4.64 -3.22 -5.75
N TYR A 80 4.55 -4.32 -6.46
CA TYR A 80 4.57 -4.34 -7.93
C TYR A 80 3.42 -3.54 -8.50
N THR A 81 2.22 -3.74 -7.95
CA THR A 81 0.97 -3.14 -8.43
C THR A 81 0.79 -1.69 -7.96
N THR A 82 1.10 -1.40 -6.70
CA THR A 82 0.83 -0.08 -6.08
C THR A 82 2.04 0.83 -6.01
N GLN A 83 3.26 0.29 -6.17
CA GLN A 83 4.53 0.99 -5.97
C GLN A 83 4.68 1.63 -4.58
N THR A 84 3.96 1.11 -3.61
CA THR A 84 4.07 1.55 -2.22
C THR A 84 5.02 0.64 -1.45
N TRP A 85 5.79 1.26 -0.58
CA TRP A 85 6.67 0.56 0.33
C TRP A 85 6.53 1.15 1.72
N ILE A 86 6.13 0.35 2.69
CA ILE A 86 6.20 0.69 4.11
C ILE A 86 6.85 -0.47 4.84
N GLY A 87 8.00 -0.20 5.42
CA GLY A 87 8.75 -1.21 6.15
C GLY A 87 8.05 -1.66 7.42
N GLY A 88 8.37 -2.85 7.92
CA GLY A 88 7.94 -3.36 9.23
C GLY A 88 6.63 -4.15 9.25
N ALA A 89 5.60 -3.73 8.53
CA ALA A 89 4.31 -4.44 8.47
C ALA A 89 4.25 -5.55 7.41
N GLN A 90 5.36 -5.90 6.81
CA GLN A 90 5.43 -6.81 5.66
C GLN A 90 5.04 -8.26 5.99
N GLY A 91 5.20 -8.66 7.23
CA GLY A 91 4.89 -10.02 7.67
C GLY A 91 3.43 -10.26 8.01
N ASP A 92 2.64 -9.20 8.18
CA ASP A 92 1.23 -9.31 8.56
C ASP A 92 0.34 -9.15 7.32
N LYS A 93 -0.10 -10.30 6.80
CA LYS A 93 -0.96 -10.37 5.60
C LYS A 93 -2.35 -9.79 5.82
N MET A 94 -2.77 -9.63 7.07
CA MET A 94 -4.09 -9.10 7.39
C MET A 94 -4.11 -7.57 7.50
N SER A 95 -2.96 -6.95 7.79
CA SER A 95 -2.88 -5.49 7.89
C SER A 95 -2.60 -4.81 6.56
N ARG A 96 -2.04 -5.53 5.58
CA ARG A 96 -1.68 -4.97 4.29
C ARG A 96 -2.11 -5.88 3.15
N TYR A 97 -2.94 -5.37 2.27
CA TYR A 97 -3.39 -6.04 1.05
C TYR A 97 -3.83 -5.00 0.00
N ALA A 98 -3.94 -5.42 -1.24
CA ALA A 98 -4.37 -4.55 -2.34
C ALA A 98 -5.41 -5.26 -3.21
N LEU A 99 -6.37 -4.51 -3.73
CA LEU A 99 -7.36 -4.97 -4.70
C LEU A 99 -7.11 -4.25 -6.02
N LEU A 100 -6.80 -5.00 -7.07
CA LEU A 100 -6.69 -4.52 -8.43
C LEU A 100 -7.92 -4.95 -9.22
N THR A 101 -8.75 -4.00 -9.60
CA THR A 101 -9.92 -4.19 -10.45
C THR A 101 -9.59 -3.91 -11.91
N ARG A 102 -10.49 -4.27 -12.83
CA ARG A 102 -10.27 -4.11 -14.28
C ARG A 102 -10.23 -2.66 -14.77
N ASP A 103 -10.54 -1.68 -13.93
CA ASP A 103 -10.36 -0.25 -14.22
C ASP A 103 -8.90 0.22 -14.10
N GLY A 104 -8.00 -0.64 -13.60
CA GLY A 104 -6.59 -0.35 -13.46
C GLY A 104 -6.25 0.61 -12.32
N SER A 105 -7.17 0.87 -11.40
CA SER A 105 -6.96 1.76 -10.26
C SER A 105 -6.92 0.95 -8.95
N PRO A 106 -5.74 0.57 -8.45
CA PRO A 106 -5.63 -0.30 -7.30
C PRO A 106 -6.08 0.38 -6.01
N HIS A 107 -6.84 -0.35 -5.20
CA HIS A 107 -7.09 -0.03 -3.80
C HIS A 107 -6.01 -0.64 -2.92
N ILE A 108 -5.59 0.07 -1.88
CA ILE A 108 -4.64 -0.44 -0.90
C ILE A 108 -5.18 -0.27 0.51
N TRP A 109 -5.06 -1.32 1.30
CA TRP A 109 -5.26 -1.28 2.75
C TRP A 109 -3.90 -1.41 3.43
N ASP A 110 -3.70 -0.58 4.42
CA ASP A 110 -2.49 -0.61 5.23
C ASP A 110 -2.84 -0.12 6.64
N PHE A 111 -1.97 -0.30 7.63
CA PHE A 111 -2.26 0.22 8.96
C PHE A 111 -2.51 1.75 8.93
N GLY A 112 -3.37 2.27 9.80
CA GLY A 112 -4.00 3.59 9.66
C GLY A 112 -3.07 4.76 9.34
N SER A 113 -1.89 4.85 9.98
CA SER A 113 -0.90 5.91 9.67
C SER A 113 -0.27 5.74 8.29
N ALA A 114 -0.09 4.50 7.83
CA ALA A 114 0.42 4.21 6.50
C ALA A 114 -0.58 4.55 5.40
N ALA A 115 -1.86 4.28 5.61
CA ALA A 115 -2.91 4.71 4.69
C ALA A 115 -2.90 6.24 4.49
N LYS A 116 -2.74 6.99 5.58
CA LYS A 116 -2.59 8.45 5.50
C LYS A 116 -1.31 8.86 4.79
N HIS A 117 -0.21 8.14 5.01
CA HIS A 117 1.06 8.38 4.32
C HIS A 117 0.90 8.17 2.81
N HIS A 118 0.22 7.12 2.36
CA HIS A 118 -0.03 6.89 0.94
C HIS A 118 -0.80 8.04 0.30
N LYS A 119 -1.84 8.55 0.94
CA LYS A 119 -2.60 9.72 0.46
C LYS A 119 -1.73 10.96 0.24
N LEU A 120 -0.70 11.14 1.06
CA LEU A 120 0.16 12.33 1.02
C LEU A 120 1.38 12.15 0.10
N PHE A 121 1.92 10.95 -0.02
CA PHE A 121 3.23 10.72 -0.62
C PHE A 121 3.22 9.73 -1.80
N ALA A 122 2.06 9.21 -2.18
CA ALA A 122 1.90 8.36 -3.36
C ALA A 122 0.92 9.02 -4.36
N PRO A 123 1.31 10.14 -5.01
CA PRO A 123 0.41 10.91 -5.87
C PRO A 123 -0.03 10.18 -7.15
N TRP A 124 0.56 9.02 -7.43
CA TRP A 124 0.15 8.13 -8.51
C TRP A 124 -1.01 7.20 -8.14
N LEU A 125 -1.38 7.12 -6.86
CA LEU A 125 -2.55 6.40 -6.41
C LEU A 125 -3.72 7.36 -6.23
N ASN A 126 -4.93 6.88 -6.52
CA ASN A 126 -6.12 7.62 -6.14
C ASN A 126 -6.17 7.72 -4.60
N PRO A 127 -6.20 8.92 -4.02
CA PRO A 127 -6.20 9.08 -2.56
C PRO A 127 -7.42 8.43 -1.89
N ASP A 128 -8.54 8.30 -2.59
CA ASP A 128 -9.75 7.65 -2.07
C ASP A 128 -9.62 6.11 -2.06
N HIS A 129 -8.66 5.56 -2.79
CA HIS A 129 -8.34 4.13 -2.80
C HIS A 129 -7.32 3.72 -1.72
N SER A 130 -6.92 4.61 -0.84
CA SER A 130 -6.03 4.30 0.27
C SER A 130 -6.81 4.20 1.59
N HIS A 131 -6.94 2.98 2.08
CA HIS A 131 -7.80 2.63 3.21
C HIS A 131 -6.99 2.21 4.43
N ALA A 132 -7.55 2.45 5.62
CA ALA A 132 -7.03 1.83 6.83
C ALA A 132 -7.36 0.33 6.82
N GLY A 133 -6.33 -0.48 6.91
CA GLY A 133 -6.47 -1.93 7.01
C GLY A 133 -6.79 -2.39 8.42
N MET A 134 -6.96 -3.68 8.58
CA MET A 134 -7.16 -4.28 9.89
C MET A 134 -5.94 -4.02 10.76
N LEU A 135 -6.18 -3.51 11.96
CA LEU A 135 -5.14 -3.35 12.97
C LEU A 135 -4.94 -4.68 13.69
N GLY A 136 -3.71 -5.06 13.83
CA GLY A 136 -3.35 -6.11 14.74
C GLY A 136 -2.28 -7.02 14.16
N LEU A 137 -1.30 -7.30 14.97
CA LEU A 137 -0.46 -8.44 14.77
C LEU A 137 -1.34 -9.69 14.80
N ARG A 138 -1.06 -10.65 13.94
CA ARG A 138 -1.73 -11.94 13.87
C ARG A 138 -2.01 -12.49 15.28
N GLY A 139 -3.26 -12.76 15.59
CA GLY A 139 -3.71 -13.26 16.89
C GLY A 139 -3.85 -12.23 18.01
N ALA A 140 -3.54 -10.93 17.75
CA ALA A 140 -3.71 -9.89 18.77
C ALA A 140 -5.18 -9.45 18.95
N ILE A 141 -6.03 -9.70 17.95
CA ILE A 141 -7.44 -9.35 17.99
C ILE A 141 -8.27 -10.63 17.90
N HIS A 142 -9.19 -10.79 18.84
CA HIS A 142 -10.06 -11.95 18.86
C HIS A 142 -11.00 -11.96 17.63
N PRO A 143 -11.23 -13.11 16.99
CA PRO A 143 -12.09 -13.22 15.80
C PRO A 143 -13.50 -12.64 15.97
N GLU A 144 -14.05 -12.72 17.19
CA GLU A 144 -15.38 -12.18 17.51
C GLU A 144 -15.51 -10.66 17.34
N VAL A 145 -14.40 -9.93 17.27
CA VAL A 145 -14.41 -8.49 16.94
C VAL A 145 -14.90 -8.25 15.50
N GLY A 146 -14.77 -9.26 14.62
CA GLY A 146 -15.36 -9.24 13.29
C GLY A 146 -14.61 -8.45 12.24
N LEU A 147 -13.33 -8.09 12.48
CA LEU A 147 -12.55 -7.27 11.53
C LEU A 147 -12.38 -7.95 10.16
N ILE A 148 -12.18 -9.27 10.12
CA ILE A 148 -12.07 -10.01 8.86
C ILE A 148 -13.38 -9.92 8.09
N LYS A 149 -14.51 -10.12 8.78
CA LYS A 149 -15.83 -10.02 8.19
C LYS A 149 -16.09 -8.64 7.61
N GLU A 150 -15.73 -7.59 8.33
CA GLU A 150 -15.84 -6.20 7.88
C GLU A 150 -14.98 -5.93 6.65
N ALA A 151 -13.73 -6.40 6.66
CA ALA A 151 -12.80 -6.25 5.53
C ALA A 151 -13.34 -6.94 4.27
N VAL A 152 -13.81 -8.19 4.38
CA VAL A 152 -14.41 -8.93 3.26
C VAL A 152 -15.70 -8.27 2.78
N THR A 153 -16.53 -7.77 3.68
CA THR A 153 -17.74 -7.03 3.33
C THR A 153 -17.42 -5.75 2.55
N THR A 154 -16.37 -5.03 2.96
CA THR A 154 -15.88 -3.83 2.25
C THR A 154 -15.40 -4.18 0.84
N ILE A 155 -14.60 -5.23 0.69
CA ILE A 155 -14.14 -5.71 -0.63
C ILE A 155 -15.33 -6.08 -1.51
N LYS A 156 -16.30 -6.83 -0.95
CA LYS A 156 -17.52 -7.20 -1.67
C LYS A 156 -18.32 -5.98 -2.13
N GLY A 157 -18.40 -4.93 -1.32
CA GLY A 157 -19.01 -3.66 -1.71
C GLY A 157 -18.31 -3.02 -2.90
N LEU A 158 -16.97 -2.95 -2.89
CA LEU A 158 -16.20 -2.40 -4.00
C LEU A 158 -16.37 -3.21 -5.30
N LEU A 159 -16.44 -4.54 -5.20
CA LEU A 159 -16.72 -5.40 -6.36
C LEU A 159 -18.12 -5.17 -6.91
N HIS A 160 -19.11 -5.01 -6.04
CA HIS A 160 -20.48 -4.67 -6.46
C HIS A 160 -20.52 -3.32 -7.18
N ASP A 161 -19.90 -2.29 -6.61
CA ASP A 161 -19.85 -0.94 -7.19
C ASP A 161 -19.13 -0.93 -8.55
N ALA A 162 -18.18 -1.86 -8.75
CA ALA A 162 -17.50 -2.07 -10.02
C ALA A 162 -18.26 -3.01 -11.00
N GLY A 163 -19.41 -3.58 -10.62
CA GLY A 163 -20.15 -4.55 -11.43
C GLY A 163 -19.46 -5.90 -11.58
N LEU A 164 -18.64 -6.27 -10.61
CA LEU A 164 -17.80 -7.48 -10.61
C LEU A 164 -18.26 -8.54 -9.58
N GLU A 165 -19.42 -8.36 -8.99
CA GLU A 165 -19.94 -9.20 -7.90
C GLU A 165 -20.16 -10.68 -8.27
N ASN A 166 -20.26 -10.98 -9.56
CA ASN A 166 -20.45 -12.33 -10.09
C ASN A 166 -19.19 -12.96 -10.68
N ALA A 167 -18.08 -12.23 -10.69
CA ALA A 167 -16.81 -12.73 -11.20
C ALA A 167 -15.95 -13.30 -10.06
N PRO A 168 -15.18 -14.36 -10.30
CA PRO A 168 -14.23 -14.86 -9.30
C PRO A 168 -13.15 -13.82 -8.99
N ILE A 169 -12.58 -13.90 -7.78
CA ILE A 169 -11.43 -13.11 -7.37
C ILE A 169 -10.18 -13.97 -7.41
N GLY A 170 -9.15 -13.48 -8.08
CA GLY A 170 -7.83 -14.07 -8.02
C GLY A 170 -7.10 -13.67 -6.74
N VAL A 171 -6.50 -14.62 -6.04
CA VAL A 171 -5.76 -14.39 -4.80
C VAL A 171 -4.38 -15.04 -4.89
N ASP A 172 -3.33 -14.31 -4.54
CA ASP A 172 -1.95 -14.81 -4.56
C ASP A 172 -1.57 -15.60 -3.29
N LEU A 173 -1.71 -14.98 -2.15
CA LEU A 173 -1.51 -15.56 -0.82
C LEU A 173 -2.62 -15.08 0.08
N VAL A 174 -3.15 -15.94 0.94
CA VAL A 174 -4.19 -15.53 1.88
C VAL A 174 -4.13 -16.33 3.16
N GLU A 175 -4.43 -15.67 4.28
CA GLU A 175 -4.62 -16.36 5.54
C GLU A 175 -5.91 -17.18 5.51
N PRO A 176 -5.91 -18.42 6.04
CA PRO A 176 -7.10 -19.29 5.99
C PRO A 176 -8.36 -18.65 6.52
N ALA A 177 -8.28 -17.86 7.60
CA ALA A 177 -9.43 -17.19 8.18
C ALA A 177 -10.07 -16.18 7.22
N PHE A 178 -9.26 -15.47 6.43
CA PHE A 178 -9.74 -14.53 5.42
C PHE A 178 -10.38 -15.28 4.24
N LEU A 179 -9.73 -16.35 3.77
CA LEU A 179 -10.27 -17.19 2.71
C LEU A 179 -11.63 -17.79 3.07
N PHE A 180 -11.75 -18.33 4.29
CA PHE A 180 -13.02 -18.91 4.74
C PHE A 180 -14.13 -17.87 4.85
N GLU A 181 -13.81 -16.66 5.28
CA GLU A 181 -14.80 -15.58 5.31
C GLU A 181 -15.22 -15.14 3.90
N MET A 182 -14.29 -15.05 2.94
CA MET A 182 -14.62 -14.78 1.54
C MET A 182 -15.60 -15.82 0.99
N GLN A 183 -15.32 -17.09 1.21
CA GLN A 183 -16.18 -18.21 0.80
C GLN A 183 -17.54 -18.16 1.50
N ALA A 184 -17.56 -17.86 2.80
CA ALA A 184 -18.80 -17.73 3.57
C ALA A 184 -19.69 -16.58 3.08
N GLN A 185 -19.09 -15.52 2.54
CA GLN A 185 -19.80 -14.41 1.91
C GLN A 185 -20.13 -14.64 0.42
N GLY A 186 -19.85 -15.84 -0.11
CA GLY A 186 -20.19 -16.25 -1.47
C GLY A 186 -19.24 -15.71 -2.55
N ILE A 187 -18.01 -15.33 -2.17
CA ILE A 187 -16.99 -14.92 -3.13
C ILE A 187 -16.26 -16.18 -3.64
N GLU A 188 -16.25 -16.37 -4.94
CA GLU A 188 -15.46 -17.40 -5.59
C GLU A 188 -13.98 -16.96 -5.64
N VAL A 189 -13.06 -17.84 -5.23
CA VAL A 189 -11.63 -17.53 -5.12
C VAL A 189 -10.84 -18.46 -6.01
N VAL A 190 -9.90 -17.89 -6.79
CA VAL A 190 -8.99 -18.59 -7.70
C VAL A 190 -7.55 -18.28 -7.30
N ASP A 191 -6.67 -19.28 -7.32
CA ASP A 191 -5.23 -19.07 -7.13
C ASP A 191 -4.61 -18.44 -8.38
N ILE A 192 -3.96 -17.28 -8.19
CA ILE A 192 -3.31 -16.53 -9.27
C ILE A 192 -1.81 -16.28 -9.00
N GLN A 193 -1.21 -17.05 -8.11
CA GLN A 193 0.20 -16.88 -7.77
C GLN A 193 1.11 -16.97 -9.01
N GLN A 194 0.83 -17.93 -9.90
CA GLN A 194 1.63 -18.11 -11.11
C GLN A 194 1.38 -16.99 -12.14
N ASP A 195 0.17 -16.47 -12.22
CA ASP A 195 -0.17 -15.35 -13.11
C ASP A 195 0.58 -14.09 -12.70
N MET A 196 0.65 -13.81 -11.40
CA MET A 196 1.41 -12.68 -10.86
C MET A 196 2.93 -12.85 -11.00
N LEU A 197 3.45 -14.07 -10.92
CA LEU A 197 4.88 -14.34 -11.17
C LEU A 197 5.25 -14.17 -12.64
N GLY A 198 4.30 -14.34 -13.54
CA GLY A 198 4.46 -14.12 -14.99
C GLY A 198 4.30 -12.66 -15.43
N ALA A 199 3.79 -11.80 -14.55
CA ALA A 199 3.53 -10.38 -14.81
C ALA A 199 4.83 -9.46 -14.79
#